data_f937c7312569c2e09cc0a769b21e5810
#
_entry.id   f937c7312569c2e09cc0a769b21e5810
#
_cell.length_a   1.000
_cell.length_b   1.000
_cell.length_c   1.000
_cell.angle_alpha   90.00
_cell.angle_beta   90.00
_cell.angle_gamma   90.00
#
_symmetry.space_group_name_H-M   'P 1'
#
loop_
_entity.id
_entity.type
_entity.pdbx_description
1 polymer ?
#
loop_
_entity_poly.entity_id
_entity_poly.type
_entity_poly.pdbx_seq_one_letter_code
_entity_poly.pdbx_strand_id
1 'polypeptide(L)'
;RRSMFEHWTHDASIIPTRFYPYWKPRFERMRARMDLASHWQDRFGGRKQAILEEVLEHVHRTGPTRSRDLTPNDSETREAWWGWTPSKTALEYLWRSGTFAVDGRDGFQKRYDLAPRVIPSEHHDPDPDHAASVDWSCREALSRLGVATHGELAAFFDGIGPADAEAWCQAAGPTTVRRIEIEHADGSVREVWARPDILDVRDQVQDPP
;
A
#
# COMPACT_ATOMS: atom_id res chain seq x y z
N ARG A 1 6.99 -5.98 20.32
CA ARG A 1 7.47 -5.79 18.92
C ARG A 1 6.26 -5.72 18.02
N ARG A 2 6.16 -4.66 17.21
CA ARG A 2 5.05 -4.51 16.24
C ARG A 2 5.31 -5.44 15.05
N SER A 3 4.43 -6.40 14.80
CA SER A 3 4.54 -7.36 13.70
C SER A 3 3.69 -6.99 12.48
N MET A 4 2.78 -6.01 12.65
CA MET A 4 1.81 -5.60 11.64
C MET A 4 1.67 -4.09 11.63
N PHE A 5 1.36 -3.50 10.46
CA PHE A 5 0.96 -2.10 10.30
C PHE A 5 -0.31 -2.00 9.45
N GLU A 6 -1.03 -0.90 9.62
CA GLU A 6 -2.24 -0.61 8.84
C GLU A 6 -1.88 0.34 7.70
N HIS A 7 -2.33 0.02 6.49
CA HIS A 7 -2.25 0.92 5.35
C HIS A 7 -3.42 0.72 4.38
N TRP A 8 -3.60 1.68 3.48
CA TRP A 8 -4.62 1.65 2.45
C TRP A 8 -4.15 0.79 1.26
N THR A 9 -4.98 -0.18 0.88
CA THR A 9 -4.86 -0.92 -0.39
C THR A 9 -6.02 -0.55 -1.30
N HIS A 10 -7.03 -1.40 -1.50
CA HIS A 10 -8.33 -0.91 -1.95
C HIS A 10 -9.20 -0.50 -0.75
N ASP A 11 -8.88 -0.99 0.44
CA ASP A 11 -9.47 -0.64 1.72
C ASP A 11 -8.39 -0.58 2.80
N ALA A 12 -8.75 -0.27 4.05
CA ALA A 12 -7.83 -0.34 5.17
C ALA A 12 -7.42 -1.79 5.43
N SER A 13 -6.14 -2.08 5.25
CA SER A 13 -5.58 -3.43 5.34
C SER A 13 -4.51 -3.53 6.41
N ILE A 14 -4.41 -4.72 7.02
CA ILE A 14 -3.36 -5.06 7.97
C ILE A 14 -2.25 -5.81 7.24
N ILE A 15 -1.04 -5.29 7.32
CA ILE A 15 0.10 -5.69 6.51
C ILE A 15 1.25 -6.09 7.44
N PRO A 16 1.98 -7.20 7.16
CA PRO A 16 3.16 -7.57 7.93
C PRO A 16 4.22 -6.47 7.94
N THR A 17 4.76 -6.10 9.11
CA THR A 17 5.73 -5.02 9.24
C THR A 17 7.01 -5.27 8.43
N ARG A 18 7.39 -6.54 8.23
CA ARG A 18 8.53 -6.92 7.38
C ARG A 18 8.38 -6.49 5.90
N PHE A 19 7.16 -6.11 5.46
CA PHE A 19 6.90 -5.61 4.12
C PHE A 19 7.12 -4.09 4.00
N TYR A 20 7.25 -3.41 5.12
CA TYR A 20 7.34 -1.95 5.15
C TYR A 20 8.46 -1.36 4.26
N PRO A 21 9.69 -1.92 4.21
CA PRO A 21 10.73 -1.42 3.32
C PRO A 21 10.29 -1.41 1.85
N TYR A 22 9.64 -2.48 1.42
CA TYR A 22 9.15 -2.66 0.04
C TYR A 22 7.81 -1.95 -0.22
N TRP A 23 7.21 -1.35 0.81
CA TRP A 23 5.99 -0.54 0.71
C TRP A 23 6.28 0.92 0.38
N LYS A 24 7.52 1.38 0.54
CA LYS A 24 7.96 2.76 0.27
C LYS A 24 7.66 3.23 -1.16
N PRO A 25 7.93 2.47 -2.23
CA PRO A 25 7.56 2.88 -3.59
C PRO A 25 6.05 3.11 -3.76
N ARG A 26 5.21 2.33 -3.04
CA ARG A 26 3.76 2.56 -3.03
C ARG A 26 3.38 3.87 -2.35
N PHE A 27 4.04 4.26 -1.26
CA PHE A 27 3.81 5.55 -0.61
C PHE A 27 4.06 6.71 -1.57
N GLU A 28 5.13 6.65 -2.33
CA GLU A 28 5.47 7.67 -3.34
C GLU A 28 4.43 7.73 -4.46
N ARG A 29 4.02 6.59 -4.99
CA ARG A 29 2.97 6.51 -6.01
C ARG A 29 1.63 7.05 -5.51
N MET A 30 1.25 6.72 -4.26
CA MET A 30 0.04 7.25 -3.66
C MET A 30 0.11 8.76 -3.46
N ARG A 31 1.25 9.29 -3.01
CA ARG A 31 1.49 10.73 -2.89
C ARG A 31 1.30 11.42 -4.23
N ALA A 32 1.97 10.94 -5.29
CA ALA A 32 1.86 11.50 -6.63
C ALA A 32 0.40 11.49 -7.14
N ARG A 33 -0.35 10.41 -6.94
CA ARG A 33 -1.77 10.32 -7.30
C ARG A 33 -2.63 11.31 -6.53
N MET A 34 -2.43 11.46 -5.23
CA MET A 34 -3.17 12.41 -4.40
C MET A 34 -2.85 13.86 -4.80
N ASP A 35 -1.61 14.12 -5.21
CA ASP A 35 -1.18 15.44 -5.65
C ASP A 35 -1.81 15.87 -6.99
N LEU A 36 -2.10 14.91 -7.86
CA LEU A 36 -2.74 15.15 -9.15
C LEU A 36 -4.27 15.15 -9.06
N ALA A 37 -4.86 14.57 -8.05
CA ALA A 37 -6.31 14.41 -7.96
C ALA A 37 -6.99 15.67 -7.41
N SER A 38 -7.86 16.30 -8.20
CA SER A 38 -8.55 17.55 -7.86
C SER A 38 -9.30 17.47 -6.54
N HIS A 39 -10.01 16.38 -6.28
CA HIS A 39 -10.76 16.20 -5.05
C HIS A 39 -9.90 16.23 -3.76
N TRP A 40 -8.61 15.88 -3.84
CA TRP A 40 -7.68 16.08 -2.73
C TRP A 40 -7.31 17.54 -2.57
N GLN A 41 -7.07 18.26 -3.70
CA GLN A 41 -6.76 19.68 -3.69
C GLN A 41 -7.93 20.51 -3.12
N ASP A 42 -9.15 20.20 -3.57
CA ASP A 42 -10.39 20.87 -3.12
C ASP A 42 -10.59 20.77 -1.61
N ARG A 43 -10.31 19.59 -1.01
CA ARG A 43 -10.41 19.37 0.44
C ARG A 43 -9.43 20.21 1.27
N PHE A 44 -8.32 20.65 0.68
CA PHE A 44 -7.37 21.55 1.33
C PHE A 44 -7.70 23.03 1.17
N GLY A 45 -8.64 23.39 0.30
CA GLY A 45 -9.06 24.78 0.08
C GLY A 45 -7.91 25.70 -0.33
N GLY A 46 -6.96 25.21 -1.11
CA GLY A 46 -5.78 25.98 -1.56
C GLY A 46 -4.67 26.16 -0.51
N ARG A 47 -4.83 25.63 0.71
CA ARG A 47 -3.87 25.78 1.82
C ARG A 47 -3.13 24.47 2.16
N LYS A 48 -2.99 23.56 1.19
CA LYS A 48 -2.43 22.22 1.42
C LYS A 48 -1.14 22.24 2.20
N GLN A 49 -0.13 22.98 1.75
CA GLN A 49 1.20 22.97 2.37
C GLN A 49 1.14 23.42 3.83
N ALA A 50 0.47 24.52 4.11
CA ALA A 50 0.34 25.06 5.46
C ALA A 50 -0.37 24.07 6.41
N ILE A 51 -1.45 23.44 5.95
CA ILE A 51 -2.21 22.48 6.76
C ILE A 51 -1.39 21.20 7.02
N LEU A 52 -0.64 20.70 6.04
CA LEU A 52 0.25 19.56 6.23
C LEU A 52 1.34 19.85 7.25
N GLU A 53 1.95 21.05 7.20
CA GLU A 53 2.98 21.50 8.16
C GLU A 53 2.39 21.67 9.57
N GLU A 54 1.23 22.29 9.71
CA GLU A 54 0.53 22.45 11.00
C GLU A 54 0.23 21.08 11.65
N VAL A 55 -0.28 20.12 10.89
CA VAL A 55 -0.61 18.78 11.39
C VAL A 55 0.66 17.98 11.70
N LEU A 56 1.70 18.08 10.86
CA LEU A 56 2.98 17.41 11.08
C LEU A 56 3.65 17.91 12.37
N GLU A 57 3.71 19.25 12.57
CA GLU A 57 4.27 19.86 13.76
C GLU A 57 3.47 19.49 15.03
N HIS A 58 2.14 19.47 14.93
CA HIS A 58 1.29 19.01 16.02
C HIS A 58 1.64 17.59 16.45
N VAL A 59 1.63 16.63 15.53
CA VAL A 59 1.95 15.22 15.84
C VAL A 59 3.40 15.06 16.31
N HIS A 60 4.34 15.82 15.74
CA HIS A 60 5.72 15.81 16.19
C HIS A 60 5.84 16.19 17.68
N ARG A 61 5.11 17.20 18.11
CA ARG A 61 5.15 17.74 19.47
C ARG A 61 4.32 16.93 20.46
N THR A 62 3.12 16.48 20.08
CA THR A 62 2.16 15.86 21.00
C THR A 62 2.16 14.33 20.99
N GLY A 63 2.74 13.72 19.94
CA GLY A 63 2.70 12.27 19.74
C GLY A 63 1.38 11.79 19.10
N PRO A 64 0.94 10.55 19.38
CA PRO A 64 -0.18 9.92 18.69
C PRO A 64 -1.45 10.76 18.75
N THR A 65 -2.01 11.10 17.59
CA THR A 65 -3.10 12.07 17.39
C THR A 65 -4.26 11.47 16.62
N ARG A 66 -5.49 11.77 17.03
CA ARG A 66 -6.74 11.41 16.33
C ARG A 66 -7.29 12.63 15.58
N SER A 67 -8.15 12.40 14.61
CA SER A 67 -8.77 13.53 13.87
C SER A 67 -9.55 14.49 14.79
N ARG A 68 -10.19 13.98 15.83
CA ARG A 68 -10.93 14.82 16.81
C ARG A 68 -10.02 15.72 17.66
N ASP A 69 -8.75 15.35 17.82
CA ASP A 69 -7.79 16.14 18.63
C ASP A 69 -7.31 17.40 17.89
N LEU A 70 -7.56 17.46 16.56
CA LEU A 70 -7.21 18.58 15.68
C LEU A 70 -8.41 19.49 15.35
N THR A 71 -9.61 19.14 15.82
CA THR A 71 -10.80 19.94 15.57
C THR A 71 -10.88 21.05 16.62
N PRO A 72 -10.98 22.33 16.22
CA PRO A 72 -11.23 23.41 17.17
C PRO A 72 -12.53 23.16 17.94
N ASN A 73 -12.55 23.48 19.23
CA ASN A 73 -13.71 23.32 20.11
C ASN A 73 -14.90 24.25 19.75
N ASP A 74 -14.78 25.08 18.71
CA ASP A 74 -15.81 26.04 18.34
C ASP A 74 -16.92 25.42 17.49
N SER A 75 -18.11 25.59 18.00
CA SER A 75 -19.40 25.06 17.55
C SER A 75 -19.88 25.54 16.16
N GLU A 76 -19.09 26.26 15.41
CA GLU A 76 -19.51 26.85 14.12
C GLU A 76 -19.40 25.90 12.92
N THR A 77 -18.88 24.69 13.09
CA THR A 77 -18.74 23.71 12.00
C THR A 77 -19.61 22.48 12.16
N ARG A 78 -20.81 22.61 12.73
CA ARG A 78 -21.80 21.53 12.84
C ARG A 78 -22.26 20.96 11.48
N GLU A 79 -22.07 21.71 10.39
CA GLU A 79 -22.35 21.22 9.02
C GLU A 79 -21.34 20.17 8.52
N ALA A 80 -20.20 20.03 9.20
CA ALA A 80 -19.15 19.08 8.86
C ALA A 80 -19.28 17.71 9.58
N TRP A 81 -20.42 17.37 10.18
CA TRP A 81 -20.60 16.10 10.91
C TRP A 81 -20.20 14.86 10.07
N TRP A 82 -20.43 14.91 8.75
CA TRP A 82 -20.04 13.86 7.78
C TRP A 82 -18.94 14.32 6.82
N GLY A 83 -18.43 15.56 6.95
CA GLY A 83 -17.49 16.18 6.04
C GLY A 83 -16.03 15.85 6.36
N TRP A 84 -15.19 15.97 5.34
CA TRP A 84 -13.74 15.95 5.47
C TRP A 84 -13.25 17.33 5.86
N THR A 85 -12.80 17.49 7.11
CA THR A 85 -12.10 18.72 7.51
C THR A 85 -10.68 18.73 6.91
N PRO A 86 -10.09 19.91 6.65
CA PRO A 86 -8.71 20.01 6.16
C PRO A 86 -7.69 19.24 7.00
N SER A 87 -7.80 19.28 8.33
CA SER A 87 -6.92 18.56 9.26
C SER A 87 -7.09 17.04 9.14
N LYS A 88 -8.32 16.54 9.00
CA LYS A 88 -8.59 15.11 8.75
C LYS A 88 -8.04 14.68 7.40
N THR A 89 -8.17 15.54 6.38
CA THR A 89 -7.58 15.30 5.05
C THR A 89 -6.06 15.21 5.15
N ALA A 90 -5.41 16.07 5.94
CA ALA A 90 -3.97 16.04 6.16
C ALA A 90 -3.51 14.77 6.86
N LEU A 91 -4.20 14.30 7.91
CA LEU A 91 -3.88 13.03 8.57
C LEU A 91 -3.95 11.85 7.59
N GLU A 92 -5.00 11.77 6.78
CA GLU A 92 -5.15 10.71 5.77
C GLU A 92 -4.09 10.82 4.66
N TYR A 93 -3.77 12.03 4.21
CA TYR A 93 -2.72 12.27 3.21
C TYR A 93 -1.34 11.83 3.74
N LEU A 94 -0.96 12.27 4.95
CA LEU A 94 0.32 11.94 5.56
C LEU A 94 0.45 10.45 5.88
N TRP A 95 -0.65 9.79 6.25
CA TRP A 95 -0.69 8.34 6.43
C TRP A 95 -0.52 7.59 5.09
N ARG A 96 -1.28 7.95 4.07
CA ARG A 96 -1.22 7.29 2.75
C ARG A 96 0.12 7.51 2.05
N SER A 97 0.78 8.63 2.31
CA SER A 97 2.12 8.94 1.80
C SER A 97 3.27 8.40 2.65
N GLY A 98 2.98 7.63 3.73
CA GLY A 98 3.98 6.97 4.55
C GLY A 98 4.70 7.87 5.57
N THR A 99 4.34 9.16 5.66
CA THR A 99 4.88 10.08 6.68
C THR A 99 4.39 9.70 8.07
N PHE A 100 3.11 9.34 8.17
CA PHE A 100 2.51 8.78 9.37
C PHE A 100 2.23 7.29 9.25
N ALA A 101 2.15 6.63 10.40
CA ALA A 101 1.60 5.29 10.52
C ALA A 101 0.50 5.27 11.58
N VAL A 102 -0.38 4.28 11.53
CA VAL A 102 -1.39 4.07 12.56
C VAL A 102 -0.73 3.45 13.78
N ASP A 103 -0.61 4.23 14.86
CA ASP A 103 -0.08 3.76 16.15
C ASP A 103 -1.05 2.80 16.83
N GLY A 104 -2.35 3.06 16.71
CA GLY A 104 -3.41 2.25 17.29
C GLY A 104 -4.78 2.80 16.93
N ARG A 105 -5.80 2.22 17.57
CA ARG A 105 -7.18 2.67 17.43
C ARG A 105 -7.80 2.95 18.79
N ASP A 106 -8.68 3.94 18.84
CA ASP A 106 -9.56 4.23 19.95
C ASP A 106 -11.00 4.01 19.45
N GLY A 107 -11.55 2.85 19.73
CA GLY A 107 -12.73 2.35 19.04
C GLY A 107 -12.44 2.22 17.53
N PHE A 108 -13.26 2.91 16.70
CA PHE A 108 -13.07 2.94 15.25
C PHE A 108 -12.11 4.04 14.75
N GLN A 109 -11.70 4.97 15.63
CA GLN A 109 -10.83 6.09 15.26
C GLN A 109 -9.37 5.65 15.21
N LYS A 110 -8.71 5.90 14.08
CA LYS A 110 -7.27 5.74 13.95
C LYS A 110 -6.54 6.79 14.81
N ARG A 111 -5.44 6.37 15.39
CA ARG A 111 -4.46 7.20 16.05
C ARG A 111 -3.19 7.20 15.20
N TYR A 112 -2.78 8.37 14.75
CA TYR A 112 -1.64 8.55 13.84
C TYR A 112 -0.43 9.08 14.59
N ASP A 113 0.75 8.56 14.30
CA ASP A 113 2.02 9.12 14.75
C ASP A 113 3.05 9.06 13.62
N LEU A 114 4.20 9.68 13.81
CA LEU A 114 5.32 9.61 12.87
C LEU A 114 5.70 8.16 12.58
N ALA A 115 5.85 7.81 11.32
CA ALA A 115 6.17 6.44 10.92
C ALA A 115 7.41 5.87 11.64
N PRO A 116 8.53 6.62 11.83
CA PRO A 116 9.70 6.13 12.57
C PRO A 116 9.44 5.86 14.06
N ARG A 117 8.38 6.42 14.65
CA ARG A 117 8.00 6.13 16.05
C ARG A 117 7.13 4.87 16.17
N VAL A 118 6.42 4.53 15.10
CA VAL A 118 5.45 3.44 15.07
C VAL A 118 6.06 2.16 14.51
N ILE A 119 6.83 2.26 13.44
CA ILE A 119 7.44 1.14 12.74
C ILE A 119 8.83 0.88 13.35
N PRO A 120 9.12 -0.35 13.78
CA PRO A 120 10.46 -0.70 14.28
C PRO A 120 11.56 -0.36 13.28
N SER A 121 12.69 0.15 13.76
CA SER A 121 13.80 0.62 12.91
C SER A 121 14.32 -0.46 11.96
N GLU A 122 14.35 -1.72 12.42
CA GLU A 122 14.74 -2.85 11.57
C GLU A 122 13.87 -3.04 10.33
N HIS A 123 12.68 -2.43 10.29
CA HIS A 123 11.75 -2.45 9.16
C HIS A 123 11.56 -1.07 8.51
N HIS A 124 11.73 0.01 9.30
CA HIS A 124 11.58 1.37 8.81
C HIS A 124 12.81 1.84 8.01
N ASP A 125 14.01 1.56 8.53
CA ASP A 125 15.24 2.14 8.02
C ASP A 125 15.75 1.49 6.71
N PRO A 126 15.60 0.16 6.47
CA PRO A 126 16.02 -0.42 5.21
C PRO A 126 15.33 0.27 4.02
N ASP A 127 16.12 0.53 2.98
CA ASP A 127 15.68 1.17 1.74
C ASP A 127 16.15 0.36 0.54
N PRO A 128 15.41 -0.72 0.18
CA PRO A 128 15.75 -1.56 -0.96
C PRO A 128 15.80 -0.73 -2.23
N ASP A 129 16.79 -1.00 -3.07
CA ASP A 129 16.84 -0.37 -4.37
C ASP A 129 15.66 -0.81 -5.27
N HIS A 130 15.55 -0.16 -6.44
CA HIS A 130 14.48 -0.44 -7.38
C HIS A 130 14.43 -1.91 -7.79
N ALA A 131 15.60 -2.52 -8.10
CA ALA A 131 15.68 -3.91 -8.54
C ALA A 131 15.23 -4.88 -7.44
N ALA A 132 15.67 -4.67 -6.19
CA ALA A 132 15.24 -5.46 -5.04
C ALA A 132 13.73 -5.30 -4.76
N SER A 133 13.19 -4.09 -4.94
CA SER A 133 11.77 -3.81 -4.78
C SER A 133 10.92 -4.50 -5.86
N VAL A 134 11.39 -4.54 -7.10
CA VAL A 134 10.75 -5.25 -8.21
C VAL A 134 10.77 -6.76 -7.96
N ASP A 135 11.94 -7.33 -7.63
CA ASP A 135 12.07 -8.77 -7.38
C ASP A 135 11.16 -9.21 -6.22
N TRP A 136 11.18 -8.48 -5.11
CA TRP A 136 10.31 -8.75 -3.96
C TRP A 136 8.82 -8.68 -4.35
N SER A 137 8.41 -7.61 -5.03
CA SER A 137 7.01 -7.41 -5.41
C SER A 137 6.50 -8.52 -6.31
N CYS A 138 7.28 -8.90 -7.33
CA CYS A 138 6.88 -9.96 -8.26
C CYS A 138 6.83 -11.33 -7.57
N ARG A 139 7.82 -11.70 -6.75
CA ARG A 139 7.85 -12.98 -6.01
C ARG A 139 6.71 -13.08 -5.03
N GLU A 140 6.49 -12.04 -4.22
CA GLU A 140 5.44 -12.02 -3.20
C GLU A 140 4.04 -12.00 -3.83
N ALA A 141 3.84 -11.29 -4.95
CA ALA A 141 2.58 -11.32 -5.68
C ALA A 141 2.33 -12.70 -6.29
N LEU A 142 3.32 -13.24 -7.00
CA LEU A 142 3.19 -14.56 -7.65
C LEU A 142 2.98 -15.69 -6.63
N SER A 143 3.57 -15.57 -5.42
CA SER A 143 3.36 -16.55 -4.35
C SER A 143 1.92 -16.60 -3.84
N ARG A 144 1.15 -15.54 -4.02
CA ARG A 144 -0.26 -15.43 -3.59
C ARG A 144 -1.24 -15.71 -4.73
N LEU A 145 -0.87 -15.31 -5.94
CA LEU A 145 -1.71 -15.49 -7.13
C LEU A 145 -1.56 -16.89 -7.75
N GLY A 146 -0.38 -17.51 -7.55
CA GLY A 146 -0.03 -18.80 -8.15
C GLY A 146 0.36 -18.65 -9.61
N VAL A 147 -0.53 -18.11 -10.42
CA VAL A 147 -0.34 -17.74 -11.81
C VAL A 147 -0.79 -16.30 -12.04
N ALA A 148 -0.09 -15.55 -12.89
CA ALA A 148 -0.43 -14.16 -13.17
C ALA A 148 0.20 -13.65 -14.47
N THR A 149 -0.41 -12.65 -15.07
CA THR A 149 0.25 -11.77 -16.04
C THR A 149 1.20 -10.80 -15.35
N HIS A 150 2.15 -10.22 -16.06
CA HIS A 150 3.01 -9.17 -15.52
C HIS A 150 2.21 -7.95 -15.03
N GLY A 151 1.08 -7.62 -15.70
CA GLY A 151 0.21 -6.55 -15.25
C GLY A 151 -0.46 -6.84 -13.90
N GLU A 152 -0.91 -8.07 -13.67
CA GLU A 152 -1.48 -8.50 -12.38
C GLU A 152 -0.42 -8.51 -11.27
N LEU A 153 0.83 -8.92 -11.57
CA LEU A 153 1.94 -8.86 -10.62
C LEU A 153 2.20 -7.41 -10.17
N ALA A 154 2.26 -6.48 -11.13
CA ALA A 154 2.48 -5.05 -10.83
C ALA A 154 1.31 -4.45 -10.02
N ALA A 155 0.08 -4.80 -10.37
CA ALA A 155 -1.12 -4.27 -9.72
C ALA A 155 -1.30 -4.79 -8.28
N PHE A 156 -0.79 -5.98 -7.96
CA PHE A 156 -1.05 -6.64 -6.68
C PHE A 156 -0.67 -5.79 -5.47
N PHE A 157 0.57 -5.28 -5.44
CA PHE A 157 1.03 -4.37 -4.38
C PHE A 157 1.02 -2.90 -4.82
N ASP A 158 0.91 -2.63 -6.13
CA ASP A 158 0.91 -1.27 -6.69
C ASP A 158 2.16 -0.45 -6.30
N GLY A 159 3.28 -1.12 -6.12
CA GLY A 159 4.59 -0.51 -5.82
C GLY A 159 5.51 -0.38 -7.02
N ILE A 160 5.27 -1.15 -8.10
CA ILE A 160 6.07 -1.21 -9.31
C ILE A 160 5.21 -0.97 -10.55
N GLY A 161 5.85 -0.72 -11.70
CA GLY A 161 5.16 -0.58 -12.98
C GLY A 161 4.98 -1.91 -13.72
N PRO A 162 4.01 -2.01 -14.68
CA PRO A 162 3.87 -3.20 -15.52
C PRO A 162 5.13 -3.53 -16.34
N ALA A 163 5.86 -2.52 -16.81
CA ALA A 163 7.10 -2.70 -17.54
C ALA A 163 8.23 -3.31 -16.68
N ASP A 164 8.31 -2.92 -15.39
CA ASP A 164 9.25 -3.51 -14.45
C ASP A 164 8.94 -5.00 -14.21
N ALA A 165 7.65 -5.32 -14.02
CA ALA A 165 7.20 -6.70 -13.82
C ALA A 165 7.43 -7.55 -15.08
N GLU A 166 7.21 -7.01 -16.27
CA GLU A 166 7.49 -7.69 -17.54
C GLU A 166 8.97 -8.00 -17.69
N ALA A 167 9.85 -7.01 -17.47
CA ALA A 167 11.29 -7.18 -17.52
C ALA A 167 11.77 -8.22 -16.51
N TRP A 168 11.23 -8.20 -15.29
CA TRP A 168 11.52 -9.21 -14.28
C TRP A 168 11.10 -10.62 -14.73
N CYS A 169 9.90 -10.79 -15.26
CA CYS A 169 9.41 -12.07 -15.77
C CYS A 169 10.27 -12.65 -16.88
N GLN A 170 10.79 -11.78 -17.76
CA GLN A 170 11.67 -12.19 -18.87
C GLN A 170 13.08 -12.54 -18.39
N ALA A 171 13.60 -11.85 -17.37
CA ALA A 171 14.94 -12.06 -16.83
C ALA A 171 14.99 -13.20 -15.80
N ALA A 172 13.90 -13.49 -15.11
CA ALA A 172 13.83 -14.53 -14.09
C ALA A 172 13.95 -15.92 -14.74
N GLY A 173 14.89 -16.71 -14.24
CA GLY A 173 15.13 -18.07 -14.76
C GLY A 173 13.97 -19.04 -14.50
N PRO A 174 13.92 -20.17 -15.22
CA PRO A 174 12.82 -21.15 -15.17
C PRO A 174 12.66 -21.84 -13.82
N THR A 175 13.62 -21.70 -12.92
CA THR A 175 13.52 -22.14 -11.50
C THR A 175 12.74 -21.16 -10.64
N THR A 176 12.55 -19.92 -11.10
CA THR A 176 11.81 -18.88 -10.39
C THR A 176 10.41 -18.71 -10.95
N VAL A 177 10.30 -18.65 -12.28
CA VAL A 177 9.02 -18.42 -12.98
C VAL A 177 9.04 -19.11 -14.34
N ARG A 178 7.93 -19.68 -14.74
CA ARG A 178 7.73 -20.30 -16.08
C ARG A 178 6.57 -19.63 -16.79
N ARG A 179 6.74 -19.39 -18.07
CA ARG A 179 5.67 -18.95 -18.95
C ARG A 179 4.82 -20.16 -19.34
N ILE A 180 3.52 -20.06 -19.17
CA ILE A 180 2.55 -21.11 -19.51
C ILE A 180 1.33 -20.49 -20.18
N GLU A 181 0.53 -21.31 -20.80
CA GLU A 181 -0.79 -20.98 -21.31
C GLU A 181 -1.86 -21.53 -20.37
N ILE A 182 -2.88 -20.73 -20.10
CA ILE A 182 -4.09 -21.16 -19.38
C ILE A 182 -5.29 -20.98 -20.27
N GLU A 183 -6.18 -21.98 -20.26
CA GLU A 183 -7.46 -21.95 -20.94
C GLU A 183 -8.54 -21.43 -19.98
N HIS A 184 -9.33 -20.48 -20.45
CA HIS A 184 -10.49 -19.95 -19.73
C HIS A 184 -11.73 -20.80 -20.01
N ALA A 185 -12.76 -20.66 -19.17
CA ALA A 185 -14.02 -21.39 -19.31
C ALA A 185 -14.76 -21.10 -20.64
N ASP A 186 -14.46 -20.00 -21.30
CA ASP A 186 -15.00 -19.67 -22.64
C ASP A 186 -14.16 -20.21 -23.80
N GLY A 187 -13.09 -20.98 -23.51
CA GLY A 187 -12.17 -21.56 -24.49
C GLY A 187 -11.08 -20.61 -24.98
N SER A 188 -11.04 -19.36 -24.47
CA SER A 188 -9.93 -18.45 -24.79
C SER A 188 -8.65 -18.87 -24.06
N VAL A 189 -7.50 -18.64 -24.71
CA VAL A 189 -6.18 -18.97 -24.16
C VAL A 189 -5.43 -17.68 -23.81
N ARG A 190 -4.78 -17.65 -22.65
CA ARG A 190 -3.97 -16.53 -22.18
C ARG A 190 -2.60 -17.00 -21.71
N GLU A 191 -1.56 -16.29 -22.12
CA GLU A 191 -0.21 -16.46 -21.58
C GLU A 191 -0.10 -15.83 -20.20
N VAL A 192 0.46 -16.58 -19.27
CA VAL A 192 0.71 -16.15 -17.89
C VAL A 192 2.05 -16.69 -17.39
N TRP A 193 2.47 -16.16 -16.26
CA TRP A 193 3.63 -16.61 -15.52
C TRP A 193 3.20 -17.41 -14.30
N ALA A 194 3.83 -18.56 -14.08
CA ALA A 194 3.53 -19.46 -12.99
C ALA A 194 4.78 -19.77 -12.16
N ARG A 195 4.60 -20.04 -10.88
CA ARG A 195 5.64 -20.65 -10.07
C ARG A 195 5.83 -22.12 -10.48
N PRO A 196 7.09 -22.60 -10.58
CA PRO A 196 7.36 -23.98 -10.98
C PRO A 196 6.66 -25.04 -10.10
N ASP A 197 6.64 -24.81 -8.78
CA ASP A 197 6.06 -25.72 -7.79
C ASP A 197 4.53 -25.93 -7.95
N ILE A 198 3.83 -24.98 -8.55
CA ILE A 198 2.39 -25.13 -8.84
C ILE A 198 2.16 -26.11 -9.99
N LEU A 199 3.11 -26.17 -10.93
CA LEU A 199 3.00 -27.07 -12.08
C LEU A 199 3.22 -28.54 -11.67
N ASP A 200 3.95 -28.77 -10.60
CA ASP A 200 4.23 -30.12 -10.08
C ASP A 200 3.04 -30.72 -9.31
N VAL A 201 2.02 -29.91 -8.97
CA VAL A 201 0.81 -30.36 -8.27
C VAL A 201 -0.20 -31.06 -9.22
N ARG A 202 0.00 -30.97 -10.53
CA ARG A 202 -0.94 -31.47 -11.54
C ARG A 202 -1.25 -32.97 -11.42
N ASP A 203 -0.31 -33.75 -10.92
CA ASP A 203 -0.45 -35.20 -10.73
C ASP A 203 -1.18 -35.60 -9.43
N GLN A 204 -1.52 -34.62 -8.58
CA GLN A 204 -2.18 -34.84 -7.30
C GLN A 204 -3.67 -34.45 -7.28
N VAL A 205 -4.15 -33.82 -8.35
CA VAL A 205 -5.57 -33.49 -8.48
C VAL A 205 -6.31 -34.73 -8.96
N GLN A 206 -6.98 -35.41 -8.03
CA GLN A 206 -7.95 -36.45 -8.38
C GLN A 206 -9.14 -35.76 -9.07
N ASP A 207 -9.60 -36.34 -10.18
CA ASP A 207 -10.84 -35.90 -10.79
C ASP A 207 -11.96 -35.94 -9.75
N PRO A 208 -12.80 -34.89 -9.69
CA PRO A 208 -13.94 -34.89 -8.79
C PRO A 208 -14.85 -36.11 -9.09
N PRO A 209 -15.43 -36.73 -8.06
CA PRO A 209 -16.28 -37.89 -8.19
C PRO A 209 -17.54 -37.61 -9.02
#